data_0bdc29f8c2f6cbd5d2d4d234c3dbf9f6
#
_entry.id   0bdc29f8c2f6cbd5d2d4d234c3dbf9f6
#
_cell.length_a   1.000
_cell.length_b   1.000
_cell.length_c   1.000
_cell.angle_alpha   90.00
_cell.angle_beta   90.00
_cell.angle_gamma   90.00
#
_symmetry.space_group_name_H-M   'P 1'
#
loop_
_entity.id
_entity.type
_entity.pdbx_description
1 polymer ?
#
loop_
_entity_poly.entity_id
_entity_poly.type
_entity_poly.pdbx_seq_one_letter_code
_entity_poly.pdbx_strand_id
1 'polypeptide(L)'
;ASQSSQNRNFPSGSAQGTTQMNQSVRGLTFPNIDINITQPRTGTQMAFNLQLLLLLTILSLAPSILILMTCFLRFSIVLDFIKRALSLQQVPPTSVLNGIALFMTLFVMWPVFQKVYTSSFRPLSDGQLTIEQAYREAEKPLKNFMYSQMFNDTSYIQTFMGMAKLDAPKTLDDVPMYVLVPSYILHELTVAFKIGIILYIPFIVIDMVVASILMSMGMM
;
A
#
# COMPACT_ATOMS: atom_id res chain seq x y z
N ALA A 1 -83.26 -15.63 -27.13
CA ALA A 1 -81.97 -16.32 -27.34
C ALA A 1 -80.96 -15.69 -26.35
N SER A 2 -80.78 -16.37 -25.22
CA SER A 2 -79.88 -16.02 -24.17
C SER A 2 -78.49 -16.57 -24.48
N GLN A 3 -77.47 -15.69 -24.40
CA GLN A 3 -76.08 -16.14 -24.38
C GLN A 3 -75.55 -15.96 -22.96
N SER A 4 -75.21 -17.07 -22.36
CA SER A 4 -74.56 -17.19 -21.09
C SER A 4 -73.06 -16.85 -21.22
N SER A 5 -72.61 -15.80 -20.54
CA SER A 5 -71.19 -15.51 -20.39
C SER A 5 -70.56 -16.45 -19.36
N GLN A 6 -69.66 -17.32 -19.83
CA GLN A 6 -68.84 -18.13 -18.94
C GLN A 6 -67.77 -17.30 -18.27
N ASN A 7 -67.89 -17.14 -16.96
CA ASN A 7 -66.93 -16.60 -16.09
C ASN A 7 -65.79 -17.61 -15.86
N ARG A 8 -64.59 -17.41 -16.46
CA ARG A 8 -63.42 -18.25 -16.23
C ARG A 8 -62.69 -17.72 -15.00
N ASN A 9 -62.91 -18.36 -13.87
CA ASN A 9 -62.09 -18.18 -12.68
C ASN A 9 -60.71 -18.83 -12.93
N PHE A 10 -59.67 -17.97 -12.95
CA PHE A 10 -58.29 -18.45 -12.83
C PHE A 10 -57.98 -18.62 -11.35
N PRO A 11 -57.43 -19.79 -10.91
CA PRO A 11 -57.02 -19.96 -9.54
C PRO A 11 -55.73 -19.13 -9.33
N SER A 12 -55.78 -18.26 -8.35
CA SER A 12 -54.61 -17.53 -7.81
C SER A 12 -53.62 -18.55 -7.27
N GLY A 13 -52.48 -18.71 -7.95
CA GLY A 13 -51.40 -19.54 -7.48
C GLY A 13 -50.77 -18.94 -6.21
N SER A 14 -51.01 -19.60 -5.10
CA SER A 14 -50.27 -19.33 -3.85
C SER A 14 -48.83 -19.79 -4.04
N ALA A 15 -47.92 -18.85 -4.08
CA ALA A 15 -46.49 -19.13 -4.00
C ALA A 15 -46.12 -19.59 -2.58
N GLN A 16 -46.26 -20.88 -2.30
CA GLN A 16 -45.57 -21.54 -1.21
C GLN A 16 -44.46 -22.38 -1.79
N GLY A 17 -43.23 -22.00 -1.53
CA GLY A 17 -42.07 -22.72 -1.99
C GLY A 17 -40.76 -22.13 -1.53
N THR A 18 -40.63 -21.77 -0.27
CA THR A 18 -39.34 -21.60 0.35
C THR A 18 -38.94 -22.94 0.98
N THR A 19 -38.21 -23.71 0.20
CA THR A 19 -37.52 -24.90 0.68
C THR A 19 -36.48 -24.45 1.70
N GLN A 20 -36.71 -24.75 2.97
CA GLN A 20 -35.69 -24.64 4.01
C GLN A 20 -34.63 -25.69 3.75
N MET A 21 -33.56 -25.32 3.07
CA MET A 21 -32.32 -26.09 3.11
C MET A 21 -31.58 -25.75 4.40
N ASN A 22 -31.88 -26.57 5.42
CA ASN A 22 -31.11 -26.60 6.65
C ASN A 22 -29.79 -27.36 6.38
N GLN A 23 -28.80 -26.66 5.81
CA GLN A 23 -27.43 -27.16 5.78
C GLN A 23 -26.64 -26.41 6.84
N SER A 24 -26.37 -27.09 7.93
CA SER A 24 -25.41 -26.74 8.95
C SER A 24 -24.00 -26.69 8.35
N VAL A 25 -23.67 -25.61 7.67
CA VAL A 25 -22.30 -25.28 7.36
C VAL A 25 -21.73 -24.60 8.63
N ARG A 26 -20.94 -25.34 9.38
CA ARG A 26 -20.01 -24.80 10.36
C ARG A 26 -19.01 -23.94 9.57
N GLY A 27 -19.34 -22.68 9.30
CA GLY A 27 -18.53 -21.68 8.62
C GLY A 27 -18.43 -20.45 9.52
N LEU A 28 -17.23 -19.99 9.67
CA LEU A 28 -16.77 -18.73 10.24
C LEU A 28 -17.90 -17.69 10.35
N THR A 29 -18.37 -17.45 11.56
CA THR A 29 -19.27 -16.36 11.90
C THR A 29 -18.50 -15.04 11.74
N PHE A 30 -18.60 -14.43 10.57
CA PHE A 30 -18.26 -13.02 10.47
C PHE A 30 -19.32 -12.22 11.22
N PRO A 31 -18.94 -11.26 12.06
CA PRO A 31 -19.92 -10.37 12.65
C PRO A 31 -20.70 -9.69 11.51
N ASN A 32 -22.03 -9.86 11.52
CA ASN A 32 -22.91 -9.19 10.57
C ASN A 32 -22.75 -7.68 10.77
N ILE A 33 -22.02 -7.04 9.87
CA ILE A 33 -21.97 -5.59 9.78
C ILE A 33 -23.23 -5.21 8.97
N ASP A 34 -24.33 -5.01 9.65
CA ASP A 34 -25.53 -4.40 9.07
C ASP A 34 -25.24 -2.92 8.80
N ILE A 35 -24.73 -2.62 7.61
CA ILE A 35 -24.57 -1.25 7.14
C ILE A 35 -25.96 -0.74 6.73
N ASN A 36 -26.74 -0.32 7.70
CA ASN A 36 -28.03 0.31 7.47
C ASN A 36 -27.77 1.77 7.06
N ILE A 37 -27.70 2.05 5.76
CA ILE A 37 -27.58 3.41 5.23
C ILE A 37 -28.94 4.09 5.34
N THR A 38 -29.35 4.43 6.54
CA THR A 38 -30.52 5.28 6.79
C THR A 38 -30.10 6.73 6.60
N GLN A 39 -30.93 7.52 5.91
CA GLN A 39 -30.68 8.97 5.78
C GLN A 39 -30.52 9.60 7.18
N PRO A 40 -29.43 10.32 7.43
CA PRO A 40 -29.14 10.85 8.76
C PRO A 40 -30.16 11.91 9.13
N ARG A 41 -30.96 11.63 10.15
CA ARG A 41 -31.99 12.56 10.66
C ARG A 41 -31.53 13.41 11.83
N THR A 42 -30.32 13.17 12.36
CA THR A 42 -29.79 13.86 13.53
C THR A 42 -28.29 14.17 13.33
N GLY A 43 -27.82 15.31 13.82
CA GLY A 43 -26.40 15.73 13.66
C GLY A 43 -25.38 14.73 14.20
N THR A 44 -25.69 13.98 15.24
CA THR A 44 -24.86 12.90 15.80
C THR A 44 -24.71 11.71 14.84
N GLN A 45 -25.76 11.37 14.08
CA GLN A 45 -25.69 10.33 13.04
C GLN A 45 -24.84 10.77 11.84
N MET A 46 -24.91 12.06 11.48
CA MET A 46 -24.02 12.62 10.45
C MET A 46 -22.55 12.56 10.87
N ALA A 47 -22.25 12.90 12.12
CA ALA A 47 -20.90 12.83 12.66
C ALA A 47 -20.37 11.37 12.66
N PHE A 48 -21.18 10.40 13.05
CA PHE A 48 -20.81 8.98 13.02
C PHE A 48 -20.57 8.47 11.59
N ASN A 49 -21.43 8.82 10.64
CA ASN A 49 -21.25 8.43 9.24
C ASN A 49 -19.99 9.05 8.62
N LEU A 50 -19.70 10.32 8.93
CA LEU A 50 -18.45 10.98 8.54
C LEU A 50 -17.22 10.29 9.16
N GLN A 51 -17.29 9.90 10.42
CA GLN A 51 -16.21 9.19 11.11
C GLN A 51 -15.98 7.81 10.49
N LEU A 52 -17.04 7.06 10.16
CA LEU A 52 -16.92 5.79 9.45
C LEU A 52 -16.32 5.96 8.05
N LEU A 53 -16.76 6.95 7.29
CA LEU A 53 -16.23 7.24 5.96
C LEU A 53 -14.75 7.61 6.04
N LEU A 54 -14.36 8.43 7.01
CA LEU A 54 -12.98 8.81 7.25
C LEU A 54 -12.14 7.60 7.67
N LEU A 55 -12.66 6.75 8.55
CA LEU A 55 -12.00 5.50 8.94
C LEU A 55 -11.77 4.58 7.74
N LEU A 56 -12.78 4.36 6.91
CA LEU A 56 -12.66 3.55 5.70
C LEU A 56 -11.65 4.15 4.71
N THR A 57 -11.63 5.47 4.57
CA THR A 57 -10.67 6.16 3.71
C THR A 57 -9.24 5.96 4.22
N ILE A 58 -9.00 6.13 5.52
CA ILE A 58 -7.68 5.90 6.14
C ILE A 58 -7.27 4.42 5.96
N LEU A 59 -8.19 3.48 6.21
CA LEU A 59 -7.92 2.06 6.08
C LEU A 59 -7.60 1.67 4.62
N SER A 60 -8.23 2.31 3.65
CA SER A 60 -7.96 2.12 2.22
C SER A 60 -6.58 2.66 1.81
N LEU A 61 -6.13 3.76 2.41
CA LEU A 61 -4.82 4.37 2.12
C LEU A 61 -3.66 3.71 2.89
N ALA A 62 -3.95 3.05 4.01
CA ALA A 62 -2.93 2.47 4.89
C ALA A 62 -1.93 1.55 4.17
N PRO A 63 -2.34 0.61 3.28
CA PRO A 63 -1.40 -0.25 2.56
C PRO A 63 -0.43 0.55 1.69
N SER A 64 -0.89 1.60 1.02
CA SER A 64 -0.05 2.45 0.17
C SER A 64 0.98 3.22 0.99
N ILE A 65 0.59 3.77 2.14
CA ILE A 65 1.48 4.49 3.05
C ILE A 65 2.55 3.52 3.59
N LEU A 66 2.16 2.31 4.01
CA LEU A 66 3.11 1.30 4.50
C LEU A 66 4.13 0.91 3.43
N ILE A 67 3.72 0.72 2.18
CA ILE A 67 4.61 0.42 1.06
C ILE A 67 5.62 1.57 0.85
N LEU A 68 5.18 2.83 0.91
CA LEU A 68 6.03 4.00 0.74
C LEU A 68 7.02 4.19 1.90
N MET A 69 6.72 3.69 3.11
CA MET A 69 7.62 3.73 4.27
C MET A 69 8.62 2.57 4.30
N THR A 70 8.59 1.68 3.30
CA THR A 70 9.49 0.53 3.18
C THR A 70 10.46 0.70 2.01
N CYS A 71 11.41 -0.21 1.87
CA CYS A 71 12.34 -0.22 0.73
C CYS A 71 11.70 -0.72 -0.59
N PHE A 72 10.37 -0.93 -0.64
CA PHE A 72 9.68 -1.40 -1.83
C PHE A 72 9.88 -0.50 -3.04
N LEU A 73 9.82 0.82 -2.84
CA LEU A 73 9.98 1.80 -3.92
C LEU A 73 11.34 1.64 -4.61
N ARG A 74 12.42 1.50 -3.85
CA ARG A 74 13.77 1.27 -4.39
C ARG A 74 13.82 0.00 -5.23
N PHE A 75 13.37 -1.13 -4.68
CA PHE A 75 13.40 -2.41 -5.41
C PHE A 75 12.54 -2.38 -6.67
N SER A 76 11.33 -1.84 -6.60
CA SER A 76 10.42 -1.77 -7.74
C SER A 76 11.02 -0.94 -8.89
N ILE A 77 11.58 0.22 -8.60
CA ILE A 77 12.18 1.09 -9.61
C ILE A 77 13.44 0.45 -10.20
N VAL A 78 14.35 -0.10 -9.37
CA VAL A 78 15.58 -0.73 -9.85
C VAL A 78 15.27 -1.93 -10.76
N LEU A 79 14.29 -2.77 -10.40
CA LEU A 79 13.88 -3.90 -11.25
C LEU A 79 13.27 -3.44 -12.58
N ASP A 80 12.52 -2.34 -12.59
CA ASP A 80 12.00 -1.77 -13.83
C ASP A 80 13.12 -1.22 -14.73
N PHE A 81 14.15 -0.59 -14.14
CA PHE A 81 15.35 -0.17 -14.88
C PHE A 81 16.10 -1.36 -15.48
N ILE A 82 16.29 -2.45 -14.73
CA ILE A 82 16.93 -3.68 -15.24
C ILE A 82 16.15 -4.23 -16.44
N LYS A 83 14.81 -4.31 -16.33
CA LYS A 83 13.96 -4.76 -17.42
C LYS A 83 14.16 -3.90 -18.68
N ARG A 84 14.17 -2.59 -18.53
CA ARG A 84 14.39 -1.64 -19.65
C ARG A 84 15.80 -1.73 -20.22
N ALA A 85 16.83 -1.87 -19.36
CA ALA A 85 18.22 -2.00 -19.79
C ALA A 85 18.45 -3.24 -20.66
N LEU A 86 17.72 -4.33 -20.38
CA LEU A 86 17.74 -5.55 -21.18
C LEU A 86 16.85 -5.49 -22.43
N SER A 87 16.28 -4.33 -22.75
CA SER A 87 15.35 -4.13 -23.89
C SER A 87 14.12 -5.06 -23.85
N LEU A 88 13.76 -5.55 -22.69
CA LEU A 88 12.63 -6.46 -22.48
C LEU A 88 11.33 -5.65 -22.36
N GLN A 89 10.56 -5.57 -23.46
CA GLN A 89 9.36 -4.74 -23.49
C GLN A 89 8.17 -5.38 -22.75
N GLN A 90 7.96 -6.68 -22.87
CA GLN A 90 6.76 -7.36 -22.37
C GLN A 90 7.04 -8.44 -21.31
N VAL A 91 8.20 -9.05 -21.33
CA VAL A 91 8.58 -10.17 -20.43
C VAL A 91 9.82 -9.76 -19.61
N PRO A 92 9.83 -9.94 -18.29
CA PRO A 92 8.74 -10.43 -17.43
C PRO A 92 7.63 -9.38 -17.24
N PRO A 93 6.37 -9.82 -16.94
CA PRO A 93 5.27 -8.90 -16.62
C PRO A 93 5.60 -8.05 -15.38
N THR A 94 5.12 -6.80 -15.34
CA THR A 94 5.37 -5.89 -14.21
C THR A 94 4.83 -6.43 -12.89
N SER A 95 3.75 -7.22 -12.92
CA SER A 95 3.23 -7.89 -11.73
C SER A 95 4.21 -8.86 -11.09
N VAL A 96 4.99 -9.58 -11.91
CA VAL A 96 6.05 -10.50 -11.43
C VAL A 96 7.19 -9.70 -10.79
N LEU A 97 7.64 -8.61 -11.41
CA LEU A 97 8.68 -7.75 -10.85
C LEU A 97 8.23 -7.12 -9.53
N ASN A 98 7.00 -6.66 -9.44
CA ASN A 98 6.44 -6.14 -8.20
C ASN A 98 6.32 -7.23 -7.12
N GLY A 99 6.01 -8.47 -7.50
CA GLY A 99 6.03 -9.60 -6.59
C GLY A 99 7.42 -9.88 -6.02
N ILE A 100 8.45 -9.85 -6.86
CA ILE A 100 9.85 -9.98 -6.43
C ILE A 100 10.25 -8.82 -5.51
N ALA A 101 9.92 -7.57 -5.90
CA ALA A 101 10.18 -6.39 -5.08
C ALA A 101 9.54 -6.49 -3.70
N LEU A 102 8.28 -6.97 -3.64
CA LEU A 102 7.56 -7.19 -2.39
C LEU A 102 8.23 -8.25 -1.53
N PHE A 103 8.62 -9.38 -2.11
CA PHE A 103 9.32 -10.45 -1.39
C PHE A 103 10.64 -9.97 -0.80
N MET A 104 11.45 -9.27 -1.59
CA MET A 104 12.71 -8.67 -1.13
C MET A 104 12.47 -7.64 -0.02
N THR A 105 11.42 -6.84 -0.16
CA THR A 105 11.01 -5.86 0.87
C THR A 105 10.66 -6.55 2.18
N LEU A 106 9.85 -7.60 2.15
CA LEU A 106 9.50 -8.36 3.35
C LEU A 106 10.73 -8.96 4.03
N PHE A 107 11.67 -9.46 3.25
CA PHE A 107 12.91 -10.01 3.78
C PHE A 107 13.75 -8.95 4.51
N VAL A 108 13.94 -7.78 3.91
CA VAL A 108 14.71 -6.66 4.50
C VAL A 108 14.00 -6.06 5.70
N MET A 109 12.66 -5.93 5.62
CA MET A 109 11.84 -5.33 6.67
C MET A 109 11.55 -6.26 7.85
N TRP A 110 11.83 -7.55 7.72
CA TRP A 110 11.55 -8.55 8.76
C TRP A 110 12.03 -8.14 10.17
N PRO A 111 13.29 -7.73 10.37
CA PRO A 111 13.78 -7.31 11.69
C PRO A 111 13.08 -6.05 12.21
N VAL A 112 12.63 -5.17 11.32
CA VAL A 112 11.88 -3.96 11.71
C VAL A 112 10.47 -4.35 12.20
N PHE A 113 9.79 -5.23 11.45
CA PHE A 113 8.47 -5.75 11.84
C PHE A 113 8.53 -6.51 13.16
N GLN A 114 9.57 -7.32 13.39
CA GLN A 114 9.76 -7.97 14.68
C GLN A 114 9.90 -6.96 15.83
N LYS A 115 10.67 -5.90 15.63
CA LYS A 115 10.80 -4.83 16.65
C LYS A 115 9.48 -4.15 16.92
N VAL A 116 8.73 -3.78 15.87
CA VAL A 116 7.38 -3.18 16.03
C VAL A 116 6.45 -4.12 16.78
N TYR A 117 6.45 -5.40 16.43
CA TYR A 117 5.62 -6.40 17.11
C TYR A 117 5.95 -6.53 18.59
N THR A 118 7.24 -6.62 18.94
CA THR A 118 7.68 -6.84 20.31
C THR A 118 7.58 -5.58 21.19
N SER A 119 7.84 -4.39 20.63
CA SER A 119 7.83 -3.14 21.39
C SER A 119 6.45 -2.48 21.48
N SER A 120 5.57 -2.75 20.53
CA SER A 120 4.28 -2.06 20.44
C SER A 120 3.09 -3.03 20.49
N PHE A 121 2.98 -3.93 19.50
CA PHE A 121 1.78 -4.74 19.31
C PHE A 121 1.56 -5.73 20.47
N ARG A 122 2.59 -6.45 20.88
CA ARG A 122 2.50 -7.41 21.98
C ARG A 122 2.15 -6.75 23.33
N PRO A 123 2.84 -5.69 23.79
CA PRO A 123 2.47 -4.99 25.02
C PRO A 123 1.08 -4.34 24.98
N LEU A 124 0.63 -3.90 23.78
CA LEU A 124 -0.74 -3.41 23.61
C LEU A 124 -1.76 -4.53 23.78
N SER A 125 -1.53 -5.71 23.20
CA SER A 125 -2.42 -6.88 23.36
C SER A 125 -2.46 -7.40 24.78
N ASP A 126 -1.36 -7.27 25.52
CA ASP A 126 -1.24 -7.64 26.93
C ASP A 126 -1.83 -6.56 27.89
N GLY A 127 -2.38 -5.47 27.35
CA GLY A 127 -2.98 -4.39 28.12
C GLY A 127 -1.97 -3.51 28.89
N GLN A 128 -0.68 -3.61 28.57
CA GLN A 128 0.39 -2.86 29.24
C GLN A 128 0.57 -1.44 28.70
N LEU A 129 0.15 -1.22 27.45
CA LEU A 129 0.24 0.06 26.77
C LEU A 129 -1.14 0.57 26.33
N THR A 130 -1.29 1.88 26.32
CA THR A 130 -2.41 2.54 25.63
C THR A 130 -2.16 2.56 24.12
N ILE A 131 -3.19 2.79 23.31
CA ILE A 131 -3.09 2.92 21.86
C ILE A 131 -2.08 4.01 21.48
N GLU A 132 -2.10 5.14 22.18
CA GLU A 132 -1.19 6.25 21.92
C GLU A 132 0.28 5.88 22.23
N GLN A 133 0.51 5.19 23.34
CA GLN A 133 1.85 4.71 23.71
C GLN A 133 2.34 3.65 22.71
N ALA A 134 1.47 2.73 22.31
CA ALA A 134 1.79 1.71 21.31
C ALA A 134 2.16 2.33 19.95
N TYR A 135 1.46 3.38 19.54
CA TYR A 135 1.80 4.14 18.33
C TYR A 135 3.21 4.74 18.42
N ARG A 136 3.54 5.40 19.54
CA ARG A 136 4.87 6.00 19.76
C ARG A 136 5.98 4.95 19.76
N GLU A 137 5.72 3.78 20.36
CA GLU A 137 6.70 2.69 20.36
C GLU A 137 6.86 2.03 18.98
N ALA A 138 5.80 1.96 18.17
CA ALA A 138 5.88 1.49 16.79
C ALA A 138 6.62 2.46 15.87
N GLU A 139 6.50 3.76 16.12
CA GLU A 139 7.13 4.82 15.33
C GLU A 139 8.66 4.75 15.39
N LYS A 140 9.25 4.44 16.56
CA LYS A 140 10.71 4.41 16.77
C LYS A 140 11.45 3.44 15.83
N PRO A 141 11.10 2.16 15.73
CA PRO A 141 11.76 1.24 14.80
C PRO A 141 11.63 1.67 13.33
N LEU A 142 10.49 2.25 12.94
CA LEU A 142 10.26 2.74 11.59
C LEU A 142 11.10 3.99 11.29
N LYS A 143 11.17 4.95 12.21
CA LYS A 143 12.06 6.13 12.09
C LYS A 143 13.52 5.70 11.95
N ASN A 144 13.98 4.81 12.83
CA ASN A 144 15.35 4.31 12.80
C ASN A 144 15.66 3.60 11.48
N PHE A 145 14.73 2.82 10.96
CA PHE A 145 14.89 2.16 9.66
C PHE A 145 15.02 3.19 8.55
N MET A 146 14.06 4.10 8.39
CA MET A 146 14.08 5.12 7.34
C MET A 146 15.36 5.97 7.40
N TYR A 147 15.76 6.41 8.59
CA TYR A 147 16.97 7.19 8.77
C TYR A 147 18.24 6.41 8.41
N SER A 148 18.34 5.14 8.83
CA SER A 148 19.48 4.30 8.50
C SER A 148 19.60 4.03 7.00
N GLN A 149 18.48 3.90 6.29
CA GLN A 149 18.46 3.73 4.83
C GLN A 149 18.89 4.99 4.08
N MET A 150 18.77 6.16 4.69
CA MET A 150 19.26 7.44 4.14
C MET A 150 20.77 7.63 4.32
N PHE A 151 21.50 6.61 4.85
CA PHE A 151 22.95 6.67 5.08
C PHE A 151 23.38 7.88 5.92
N ASN A 152 22.55 8.29 6.87
CA ASN A 152 22.69 9.49 7.70
C ASN A 152 22.74 10.82 6.90
N ASP A 153 22.29 10.82 5.65
CA ASP A 153 22.13 12.05 4.87
C ASP A 153 20.92 12.83 5.36
N THR A 154 21.18 13.89 6.08
CA THR A 154 20.15 14.74 6.68
C THR A 154 19.67 15.86 5.74
N SER A 155 20.22 15.99 4.54
CA SER A 155 19.92 17.10 3.62
C SER A 155 18.45 17.17 3.24
N TYR A 156 17.83 16.03 2.96
CA TYR A 156 16.39 15.94 2.66
C TYR A 156 15.54 16.32 3.88
N ILE A 157 15.93 15.84 5.08
CA ILE A 157 15.22 16.15 6.33
C ILE A 157 15.27 17.66 6.59
N GLN A 158 16.46 18.27 6.47
CA GLN A 158 16.63 19.72 6.67
C GLN A 158 15.80 20.53 5.67
N THR A 159 15.73 20.09 4.42
CA THR A 159 14.91 20.74 3.40
C THR A 159 13.44 20.74 3.80
N PHE A 160 12.89 19.59 4.18
CA PHE A 160 11.47 19.49 4.59
C PHE A 160 11.19 20.17 5.94
N MET A 161 12.13 20.14 6.89
CA MET A 161 12.01 20.90 8.14
C MET A 161 11.94 22.40 7.85
N GLY A 162 12.80 22.91 6.95
CA GLY A 162 12.77 24.30 6.53
C GLY A 162 11.46 24.69 5.84
N MET A 163 10.92 23.83 4.97
CA MET A 163 9.61 24.05 4.31
C MET A 163 8.45 24.06 5.33
N ALA A 164 8.55 23.23 6.38
CA ALA A 164 7.57 23.18 7.47
C ALA A 164 7.78 24.29 8.52
N LYS A 165 8.80 25.15 8.36
CA LYS A 165 9.19 26.21 9.32
C LYS A 165 9.44 25.68 10.72
N LEU A 166 10.05 24.50 10.81
CA LEU A 166 10.45 23.86 12.05
C LEU A 166 11.94 24.11 12.31
N ASP A 167 12.32 24.16 13.59
CA ASP A 167 13.71 24.27 13.99
C ASP A 167 14.51 23.03 13.56
N ALA A 168 15.83 23.20 13.40
CA ALA A 168 16.70 22.08 13.07
C ALA A 168 16.64 21.01 14.18
N PRO A 169 16.38 19.73 13.85
CA PRO A 169 16.23 18.68 14.84
C PRO A 169 17.58 18.38 15.50
N LYS A 170 17.57 18.17 16.80
CA LYS A 170 18.76 17.74 17.56
C LYS A 170 18.89 16.22 17.57
N THR A 171 17.77 15.54 17.56
CA THR A 171 17.68 14.09 17.59
C THR A 171 16.68 13.59 16.54
N LEU A 172 16.74 12.31 16.22
CA LEU A 172 15.77 11.69 15.29
C LEU A 172 14.34 11.71 15.84
N ASP A 173 14.19 11.71 17.17
CA ASP A 173 12.88 11.76 17.82
C ASP A 173 12.19 13.12 17.59
N ASP A 174 12.96 14.19 17.42
CA ASP A 174 12.44 15.53 17.14
C ASP A 174 11.89 15.68 15.71
N VAL A 175 12.21 14.73 14.81
CA VAL A 175 11.73 14.75 13.42
C VAL A 175 10.33 14.18 13.36
N PRO A 176 9.30 14.95 12.99
CA PRO A 176 7.95 14.43 12.83
C PRO A 176 7.86 13.45 11.65
N MET A 177 6.98 12.43 11.74
CA MET A 177 6.79 11.46 10.66
C MET A 177 6.38 12.10 9.33
N TYR A 178 5.56 13.16 9.36
CA TYR A 178 5.13 13.87 8.14
C TYR A 178 6.27 14.61 7.43
N VAL A 179 7.42 14.81 8.09
CA VAL A 179 8.66 15.35 7.51
C VAL A 179 9.57 14.20 7.07
N LEU A 180 9.72 13.18 7.92
CA LEU A 180 10.64 12.07 7.67
C LEU A 180 10.20 11.22 6.49
N VAL A 181 8.92 10.91 6.38
CA VAL A 181 8.40 10.04 5.29
C VAL A 181 8.66 10.64 3.90
N PRO A 182 8.29 11.89 3.58
CA PRO A 182 8.60 12.46 2.26
C PRO A 182 10.10 12.62 2.03
N SER A 183 10.90 12.94 3.06
CA SER A 183 12.36 12.99 2.97
C SER A 183 12.93 11.63 2.56
N TYR A 184 12.47 10.58 3.21
CA TYR A 184 12.84 9.20 2.92
C TYR A 184 12.44 8.79 1.49
N ILE A 185 11.21 9.08 1.07
CA ILE A 185 10.72 8.77 -0.28
C ILE A 185 11.60 9.42 -1.35
N LEU A 186 11.94 10.71 -1.20
CA LEU A 186 12.82 11.39 -2.15
C LEU A 186 14.23 10.80 -2.17
N HIS A 187 14.77 10.44 -1.01
CA HIS A 187 16.05 9.77 -0.92
C HIS A 187 16.02 8.42 -1.64
N GLU A 188 15.02 7.57 -1.36
CA GLU A 188 14.85 6.26 -2.00
C GLU A 188 14.73 6.38 -3.52
N LEU A 189 13.95 7.36 -3.99
CA LEU A 189 13.80 7.66 -5.40
C LEU A 189 15.13 8.04 -6.03
N THR A 190 15.87 8.95 -5.40
CA THR A 190 17.18 9.40 -5.88
C THR A 190 18.18 8.25 -5.95
N VAL A 191 18.24 7.42 -4.93
CA VAL A 191 19.12 6.24 -4.90
C VAL A 191 18.72 5.22 -5.96
N ALA A 192 17.42 4.95 -6.11
CA ALA A 192 16.92 4.03 -7.13
C ALA A 192 17.26 4.50 -8.56
N PHE A 193 17.12 5.79 -8.84
CA PHE A 193 17.53 6.37 -10.13
C PHE A 193 19.05 6.29 -10.34
N LYS A 194 19.86 6.61 -9.33
CA LYS A 194 21.32 6.47 -9.43
C LYS A 194 21.73 5.05 -9.78
N ILE A 195 21.18 4.07 -9.07
CA ILE A 195 21.43 2.65 -9.35
C ILE A 195 20.97 2.28 -10.76
N GLY A 196 19.75 2.70 -11.13
CA GLY A 196 19.17 2.44 -12.44
C GLY A 196 20.03 2.96 -13.58
N ILE A 197 20.53 4.20 -13.48
CA ILE A 197 21.40 4.81 -14.48
C ILE A 197 22.72 4.03 -14.58
N ILE A 198 23.36 3.71 -13.45
CA ILE A 198 24.63 2.95 -13.44
C ILE A 198 24.45 1.58 -14.10
N LEU A 199 23.31 0.90 -13.84
CA LEU A 199 23.01 -0.37 -14.48
C LEU A 199 22.72 -0.24 -15.98
N TYR A 200 22.19 0.89 -16.42
CA TYR A 200 21.83 1.10 -17.82
C TYR A 200 23.03 1.45 -18.71
N ILE A 201 24.07 2.13 -18.18
CA ILE A 201 25.26 2.57 -18.93
C ILE A 201 25.93 1.43 -19.71
N PRO A 202 26.26 0.24 -19.14
CA PRO A 202 26.95 -0.81 -19.90
C PRO A 202 26.12 -1.32 -21.08
N PHE A 203 24.80 -1.36 -20.96
CA PHE A 203 23.92 -1.79 -22.05
C PHE A 203 23.90 -0.78 -23.19
N ILE A 204 23.82 0.53 -22.89
CA ILE A 204 23.93 1.59 -23.92
C ILE A 204 25.26 1.48 -24.68
N VAL A 205 26.37 1.25 -23.98
CA VAL A 205 27.68 1.11 -24.63
C VAL A 205 27.69 -0.07 -25.58
N ILE A 206 27.15 -1.22 -25.18
CA ILE A 206 27.02 -2.40 -26.04
C ILE A 206 26.16 -2.08 -27.27
N ASP A 207 25.00 -1.49 -27.08
CA ASP A 207 24.07 -1.11 -28.16
C ASP A 207 24.75 -0.16 -29.17
N MET A 208 25.49 0.84 -28.69
CA MET A 208 26.23 1.79 -29.54
C MET A 208 27.34 1.09 -30.34
N VAL A 209 28.09 0.18 -29.72
CA VAL A 209 29.15 -0.59 -30.40
C VAL A 209 28.54 -1.47 -31.49
N VAL A 210 27.49 -2.21 -31.15
CA VAL A 210 26.79 -3.08 -32.12
C VAL A 210 26.22 -2.26 -33.27
N ALA A 211 25.54 -1.14 -32.98
CA ALA A 211 25.02 -0.26 -34.02
C ALA A 211 26.13 0.29 -34.95
N SER A 212 27.28 0.71 -34.38
CA SER A 212 28.42 1.18 -35.15
C SER A 212 28.97 0.10 -36.10
N ILE A 213 29.11 -1.12 -35.62
CA ILE A 213 29.59 -2.26 -36.44
C ILE A 213 28.60 -2.55 -37.57
N LEU A 214 27.31 -2.63 -37.28
CA LEU A 214 26.28 -2.90 -38.30
C LEU A 214 26.23 -1.81 -39.37
N MET A 215 26.34 -0.53 -38.99
CA MET A 215 26.42 0.59 -39.93
C MET A 215 27.71 0.52 -40.81
N SER A 216 28.85 0.18 -40.22
CA SER A 216 30.11 0.02 -40.93
C SER A 216 30.06 -1.13 -41.95
N MET A 217 29.29 -2.18 -41.70
CA MET A 217 29.09 -3.29 -42.63
C MET A 217 28.05 -3.01 -43.72
N GLY A 218 27.49 -1.79 -43.77
CA GLY A 218 26.51 -1.39 -44.79
C GLY A 218 25.17 -2.15 -44.70
N MET A 219 24.86 -2.76 -43.57
CA MET A 219 23.59 -3.45 -43.34
C MET A 219 22.51 -2.50 -42.81
N MET A 220 22.28 -1.41 -43.54
CA MET A 220 21.10 -0.57 -43.33
C MET A 220 20.14 -0.73 -44.48
#